data_c553699be3cae1be0cd786dd3c60bcee
#
_entry.id   c553699be3cae1be0cd786dd3c60bcee
#
_cell.length_a   1.000
_cell.length_b   1.000
_cell.length_c   1.000
_cell.angle_alpha   90.00
_cell.angle_beta   90.00
_cell.angle_gamma   90.00
#
_symmetry.space_group_name_H-M   'P 1'
#
loop_
_entity.id
_entity.type
_entity.pdbx_description
1 polymer ?
#
loop_
_entity_poly.entity_id
_entity_poly.type
_entity_poly.pdbx_seq_one_letter_code
_entity_poly.pdbx_strand_id
1 'polypeptide(L)'
;MFKELFIKNGIKRISLLILALLAPAVLLASGGNHPSIGPVRLEFIFFGLILLGVALFHKHTFWVALIGLTVLMTFKLVFDPGFHLMEHFFGTTPMAEQLMDKEMRQGEWGIILNLLGLLLGFGMLSKIFEESGVPDILPKYLPNDWKGPFLLLVFVFILSSFLDNIAAALIGGTVALVVFKNRVHIGYIAALVAASNAGGSGSVVGDTTTTMMWIDGVSALNVLHAYVAAVVALLIFAWFGAHQQDKYQKIQSDPNPNVTIDWAKLFIVALILAGAIISNIVYDMPALGVWIAIIIGAFIRKAPWREVPASLKGTIFLLCLVTCASLMPVEELPNASWVTAFSLGFLSSVFDNIPLTKLCLEQGHYDWGMLAYCVGFGGSMIWFGSSAGVAITNKFPEGRNVLLWVKNGWHIIVAYIIGFFALFLTLGWEPADNKEHKIINCPVPGCPMANKPVAKVQAVSYLELLKD
;
A
#
# COMPACT_ATOMS: atom_id res chain seq x y z
N MET A 1 -19.74 -26.76 -16.78
CA MET A 1 -20.24 -26.22 -18.06
C MET A 1 -20.92 -24.85 -17.90
N PHE A 2 -21.98 -24.64 -17.08
CA PHE A 2 -22.61 -23.32 -16.92
C PHE A 2 -21.72 -22.26 -16.26
N LYS A 3 -20.88 -22.63 -15.29
CA LYS A 3 -19.97 -21.72 -14.60
C LYS A 3 -18.83 -21.19 -15.50
N GLU A 4 -18.32 -22.03 -16.41
CA GLU A 4 -17.32 -21.63 -17.40
C GLU A 4 -17.88 -20.74 -18.51
N LEU A 5 -19.14 -20.96 -18.93
CA LEU A 5 -19.80 -20.09 -19.91
C LEU A 5 -20.08 -18.69 -19.35
N PHE A 6 -20.41 -18.57 -18.06
CA PHE A 6 -20.64 -17.29 -17.38
C PHE A 6 -19.36 -16.48 -17.21
N ILE A 7 -18.23 -17.13 -16.90
CA ILE A 7 -16.90 -16.50 -16.82
C ILE A 7 -16.43 -16.05 -18.22
N LYS A 8 -16.58 -16.89 -19.22
CA LYS A 8 -16.23 -16.56 -20.61
C LYS A 8 -17.06 -15.41 -21.21
N ASN A 9 -18.33 -15.31 -20.86
CA ASN A 9 -19.21 -14.22 -21.29
C ASN A 9 -18.97 -12.93 -20.46
N GLY A 10 -18.57 -13.02 -19.20
CA GLY A 10 -18.20 -11.88 -18.36
C GLY A 10 -16.94 -11.20 -18.88
N ILE A 11 -15.89 -11.96 -19.16
CA ILE A 11 -14.63 -11.44 -19.71
C ILE A 11 -14.87 -10.81 -21.10
N LYS A 12 -15.64 -11.47 -21.97
CA LYS A 12 -16.01 -10.90 -23.28
C LYS A 12 -16.82 -9.61 -23.17
N ARG A 13 -17.71 -9.48 -22.19
CA ARG A 13 -18.49 -8.25 -21.96
C ARG A 13 -17.61 -7.13 -21.41
N ILE A 14 -16.68 -7.43 -20.51
CA ILE A 14 -15.69 -6.46 -20.00
C ILE A 14 -14.76 -6.01 -21.13
N SER A 15 -14.23 -6.92 -21.93
CA SER A 15 -13.40 -6.59 -23.09
C SER A 15 -14.14 -5.76 -24.14
N LEU A 16 -15.41 -6.06 -24.40
CA LEU A 16 -16.27 -5.28 -25.30
C LEU A 16 -16.63 -3.91 -24.74
N LEU A 17 -16.81 -3.79 -23.43
CA LEU A 17 -17.08 -2.50 -22.76
C LEU A 17 -15.81 -1.61 -22.79
N ILE A 18 -14.65 -2.19 -22.57
CA ILE A 18 -13.35 -1.50 -22.69
C ILE A 18 -13.10 -1.11 -24.16
N LEU A 19 -13.36 -2.00 -25.11
CA LEU A 19 -13.23 -1.70 -26.54
C LEU A 19 -14.24 -0.65 -27.01
N ALA A 20 -15.46 -0.67 -26.51
CA ALA A 20 -16.50 0.33 -26.81
C ALA A 20 -16.21 1.69 -26.16
N LEU A 21 -15.53 1.73 -25.03
CA LEU A 21 -15.03 2.96 -24.40
C LEU A 21 -13.77 3.51 -25.11
N LEU A 22 -12.95 2.64 -25.71
CA LEU A 22 -11.77 3.01 -26.49
C LEU A 22 -12.15 3.54 -27.91
N ALA A 23 -13.21 3.03 -28.53
CA ALA A 23 -13.60 3.39 -29.88
C ALA A 23 -13.93 4.89 -30.07
N PRO A 24 -14.68 5.56 -29.16
CA PRO A 24 -14.88 7.02 -29.25
C PRO A 24 -13.62 7.82 -28.96
N ALA A 25 -12.74 7.33 -28.07
CA ALA A 25 -11.49 7.99 -27.72
C ALA A 25 -10.49 8.03 -28.91
N VAL A 26 -10.46 6.96 -29.70
CA VAL A 26 -9.67 6.87 -30.93
C VAL A 26 -10.18 7.86 -32.00
N LEU A 27 -11.51 8.11 -32.04
CA LEU A 27 -12.14 9.05 -32.98
C LEU A 27 -11.99 10.52 -32.56
N LEU A 28 -11.84 10.80 -31.26
CA LEU A 28 -11.65 12.16 -30.72
C LEU A 28 -10.17 12.62 -30.68
N ALA A 29 -9.23 11.70 -30.90
CA ALA A 29 -7.78 11.93 -30.82
C ALA A 29 -7.16 12.70 -32.00
N SER A 30 -7.96 13.33 -32.86
CA SER A 30 -7.51 13.87 -34.15
C SER A 30 -6.96 15.32 -34.13
N GLY A 31 -6.49 15.83 -32.97
CA GLY A 31 -6.14 17.26 -32.93
C GLY A 31 -4.96 17.75 -32.09
N GLY A 32 -4.24 16.89 -31.37
CA GLY A 32 -3.13 17.33 -30.50
C GLY A 32 -2.08 16.23 -30.27
N ASN A 33 -0.90 16.62 -29.77
CA ASN A 33 0.20 15.69 -29.49
C ASN A 33 -0.16 14.59 -28.46
N HIS A 34 -1.19 14.82 -27.63
CA HIS A 34 -1.69 13.85 -26.65
C HIS A 34 -3.22 13.84 -26.61
N PRO A 35 -3.88 12.69 -26.80
CA PRO A 35 -5.33 12.58 -26.75
C PRO A 35 -5.89 12.96 -25.38
N SER A 36 -6.87 13.89 -25.33
CA SER A 36 -7.50 14.40 -24.11
C SER A 36 -8.99 14.61 -24.26
N ILE A 37 -9.75 14.56 -23.16
CA ILE A 37 -11.15 14.97 -23.08
C ILE A 37 -11.20 16.21 -22.19
N GLY A 38 -11.37 17.39 -22.81
CA GLY A 38 -11.24 18.66 -22.11
C GLY A 38 -9.82 18.85 -21.53
N PRO A 39 -9.68 19.21 -20.26
CA PRO A 39 -8.36 19.40 -19.63
C PRO A 39 -7.70 18.09 -19.18
N VAL A 40 -8.37 16.94 -19.28
CA VAL A 40 -7.90 15.66 -18.71
C VAL A 40 -7.39 14.76 -19.84
N ARG A 41 -6.14 14.30 -19.71
CA ARG A 41 -5.55 13.33 -20.66
C ARG A 41 -6.22 11.96 -20.51
N LEU A 42 -6.29 11.23 -21.62
CA LEU A 42 -6.95 9.90 -21.67
C LEU A 42 -6.28 8.87 -20.76
N GLU A 43 -4.97 8.98 -20.52
CA GLU A 43 -4.24 8.12 -19.61
C GLU A 43 -4.86 8.13 -18.21
N PHE A 44 -5.17 9.32 -17.66
CA PHE A 44 -5.83 9.44 -16.35
C PHE A 44 -7.25 8.86 -16.35
N ILE A 45 -7.97 9.02 -17.46
CA ILE A 45 -9.32 8.44 -17.58
C ILE A 45 -9.24 6.91 -17.59
N PHE A 46 -8.32 6.32 -18.36
CA PHE A 46 -8.11 4.87 -18.35
C PHE A 46 -7.67 4.37 -17.00
N PHE A 47 -6.72 5.05 -16.37
CA PHE A 47 -6.25 4.70 -15.02
C PHE A 47 -7.39 4.77 -14.00
N GLY A 48 -8.19 5.84 -14.00
CA GLY A 48 -9.37 5.98 -13.15
C GLY A 48 -10.40 4.88 -13.39
N LEU A 49 -10.62 4.47 -14.65
CA LEU A 49 -11.50 3.34 -14.99
C LEU A 49 -10.95 2.01 -14.52
N ILE A 50 -9.62 1.80 -14.55
CA ILE A 50 -8.97 0.61 -13.99
C ILE A 50 -9.21 0.55 -12.48
N LEU A 51 -8.93 1.64 -11.76
CA LEU A 51 -9.15 1.73 -10.31
C LEU A 51 -10.61 1.52 -9.93
N LEU A 52 -11.54 2.16 -10.65
CA LEU A 52 -12.97 1.98 -10.47
C LEU A 52 -13.38 0.53 -10.76
N GLY A 53 -12.84 -0.07 -11.81
CA GLY A 53 -13.06 -1.48 -12.16
C GLY A 53 -12.59 -2.42 -11.06
N VAL A 54 -11.42 -2.17 -10.45
CA VAL A 54 -10.91 -2.93 -9.30
C VAL A 54 -11.85 -2.79 -8.11
N ALA A 55 -12.31 -1.57 -7.79
CA ALA A 55 -13.23 -1.32 -6.69
C ALA A 55 -14.62 -1.98 -6.89
N LEU A 56 -15.15 -1.99 -8.12
CA LEU A 56 -16.45 -2.58 -8.41
C LEU A 56 -16.41 -4.10 -8.60
N PHE A 57 -15.34 -4.62 -9.18
CA PHE A 57 -15.19 -6.03 -9.53
C PHE A 57 -14.16 -6.77 -8.65
N HIS A 58 -14.21 -6.56 -7.34
CA HIS A 58 -13.25 -7.10 -6.37
C HIS A 58 -13.05 -8.63 -6.38
N LYS A 59 -13.96 -9.42 -7.04
CA LYS A 59 -13.75 -10.85 -7.30
C LYS A 59 -12.86 -11.12 -8.51
N HIS A 60 -12.63 -10.13 -9.36
CA HIS A 60 -11.92 -10.23 -10.64
C HIS A 60 -10.80 -9.20 -10.77
N THR A 61 -10.34 -8.64 -9.66
CA THR A 61 -9.32 -7.57 -9.60
C THR A 61 -8.08 -7.87 -10.43
N PHE A 62 -7.57 -9.10 -10.35
CA PHE A 62 -6.44 -9.57 -11.14
C PHE A 62 -6.64 -9.37 -12.66
N TRP A 63 -7.81 -9.78 -13.18
CA TRP A 63 -8.08 -9.66 -14.60
C TRP A 63 -8.34 -8.21 -15.02
N VAL A 64 -8.98 -7.43 -14.16
CA VAL A 64 -9.20 -5.99 -14.40
C VAL A 64 -7.87 -5.26 -14.51
N ALA A 65 -6.95 -5.49 -13.57
CA ALA A 65 -5.64 -4.85 -13.60
C ALA A 65 -4.78 -5.30 -14.79
N LEU A 66 -4.77 -6.60 -15.10
CA LEU A 66 -3.98 -7.14 -16.22
C LEU A 66 -4.49 -6.62 -17.58
N ILE A 67 -5.81 -6.63 -17.79
CA ILE A 67 -6.42 -6.10 -19.02
C ILE A 67 -6.21 -4.59 -19.08
N GLY A 68 -6.42 -3.89 -17.95
CA GLY A 68 -6.22 -2.45 -17.85
C GLY A 68 -4.79 -2.04 -18.19
N LEU A 69 -3.80 -2.71 -17.63
CA LEU A 69 -2.39 -2.50 -17.97
C LEU A 69 -2.13 -2.71 -19.46
N THR A 70 -2.66 -3.81 -20.03
CA THR A 70 -2.48 -4.10 -21.46
C THR A 70 -3.05 -2.99 -22.33
N VAL A 71 -4.25 -2.49 -21.99
CA VAL A 71 -4.92 -1.39 -22.70
C VAL A 71 -4.11 -0.10 -22.60
N LEU A 72 -3.69 0.27 -21.36
CA LEU A 72 -2.94 1.50 -21.12
C LEU A 72 -1.57 1.47 -21.81
N MET A 73 -0.86 0.33 -21.72
CA MET A 73 0.43 0.14 -22.39
C MET A 73 0.30 0.24 -23.93
N THR A 74 -0.73 -0.42 -24.49
CA THR A 74 -1.00 -0.33 -25.93
C THR A 74 -1.33 1.09 -26.34
N PHE A 75 -2.12 1.81 -25.53
CA PHE A 75 -2.44 3.21 -25.77
C PHE A 75 -1.17 4.07 -25.78
N LYS A 76 -0.29 3.94 -24.78
CA LYS A 76 0.99 4.66 -24.73
C LYS A 76 1.86 4.39 -25.95
N LEU A 77 2.01 3.12 -26.36
CA LEU A 77 2.82 2.72 -27.52
C LEU A 77 2.29 3.27 -28.86
N VAL A 78 0.98 3.48 -28.98
CA VAL A 78 0.34 3.94 -30.22
C VAL A 78 0.26 5.47 -30.29
N PHE A 79 -0.04 6.13 -29.16
CA PHE A 79 -0.39 7.56 -29.14
C PHE A 79 0.67 8.46 -28.51
N ASP A 80 1.72 7.89 -27.90
CA ASP A 80 2.84 8.65 -27.33
C ASP A 80 4.14 8.30 -28.09
N PRO A 81 4.52 9.06 -29.14
CA PRO A 81 5.73 8.78 -29.92
C PRO A 81 7.03 8.89 -29.12
N GLY A 82 7.02 9.59 -27.99
CA GLY A 82 8.17 9.73 -27.08
C GLY A 82 8.32 8.58 -26.11
N PHE A 83 7.33 7.69 -26.03
CA PHE A 83 7.36 6.57 -25.10
C PHE A 83 8.14 5.37 -25.68
N HIS A 84 9.26 5.05 -25.03
CA HIS A 84 10.09 3.88 -25.37
C HIS A 84 10.00 2.83 -24.28
N LEU A 85 9.31 1.72 -24.55
CA LEU A 85 9.03 0.65 -23.59
C LEU A 85 10.28 0.13 -22.86
N MET A 86 11.33 -0.17 -23.64
CA MET A 86 12.57 -0.73 -23.07
C MET A 86 13.29 0.29 -22.20
N GLU A 87 13.28 1.55 -22.59
CA GLU A 87 13.90 2.64 -21.84
C GLU A 87 13.12 2.92 -20.54
N HIS A 88 11.80 2.93 -20.58
CA HIS A 88 10.96 3.09 -19.42
C HIS A 88 11.21 2.01 -18.37
N PHE A 89 11.32 0.73 -18.78
CA PHE A 89 11.50 -0.37 -17.84
C PHE A 89 12.96 -0.60 -17.45
N PHE A 90 13.91 -0.45 -18.35
CA PHE A 90 15.31 -0.84 -18.12
C PHE A 90 16.31 0.33 -18.15
N GLY A 91 15.85 1.54 -18.48
CA GLY A 91 16.72 2.70 -18.68
C GLY A 91 17.59 2.58 -19.92
N THR A 92 18.55 3.48 -20.02
CA THR A 92 19.54 3.55 -21.15
C THR A 92 20.90 2.94 -20.79
N THR A 93 21.20 2.80 -19.48
CA THR A 93 22.45 2.20 -19.00
C THR A 93 22.43 0.68 -19.16
N PRO A 94 23.53 0.04 -19.60
CA PRO A 94 23.61 -1.42 -19.72
C PRO A 94 23.26 -2.14 -18.41
N MET A 95 22.45 -3.21 -18.49
CA MET A 95 21.98 -3.95 -17.30
C MET A 95 23.14 -4.47 -16.41
N ALA A 96 24.29 -4.83 -17.02
CA ALA A 96 25.46 -5.30 -16.27
C ALA A 96 26.00 -4.22 -15.33
N GLU A 97 26.03 -2.95 -15.77
CA GLU A 97 26.48 -1.81 -14.95
C GLU A 97 25.47 -1.50 -13.86
N GLN A 98 24.17 -1.54 -14.18
CA GLN A 98 23.10 -1.33 -13.19
C GLN A 98 23.05 -2.39 -12.10
N LEU A 99 23.48 -3.63 -12.36
CA LEU A 99 23.59 -4.69 -11.38
C LEU A 99 24.81 -4.54 -10.47
N MET A 100 25.94 -4.00 -11.01
CA MET A 100 27.17 -3.81 -10.26
C MET A 100 27.16 -2.54 -9.42
N ASP A 101 26.56 -1.47 -9.94
CA ASP A 101 26.52 -0.16 -9.28
C ASP A 101 25.06 0.29 -9.08
N LYS A 102 24.67 0.44 -7.82
CA LYS A 102 23.33 0.90 -7.46
C LYS A 102 23.05 2.33 -7.96
N GLU A 103 24.09 3.17 -8.08
CA GLU A 103 23.97 4.54 -8.57
C GLU A 103 23.66 4.61 -10.07
N MET A 104 23.93 3.54 -10.82
CA MET A 104 23.66 3.44 -12.25
C MET A 104 22.27 2.88 -12.59
N ARG A 105 21.48 2.50 -11.59
CA ARG A 105 20.14 1.91 -11.82
C ARG A 105 19.16 2.93 -12.38
N GLN A 106 18.46 2.52 -13.41
CA GLN A 106 17.49 3.33 -14.13
C GLN A 106 16.25 2.48 -14.46
N GLY A 107 15.12 3.17 -14.75
CA GLY A 107 13.87 2.51 -15.12
C GLY A 107 13.17 1.78 -13.95
N GLU A 108 12.07 1.12 -14.29
CA GLU A 108 11.15 0.53 -13.30
C GLU A 108 11.54 -0.89 -12.82
N TRP A 109 12.49 -1.57 -13.50
CA TRP A 109 12.81 -2.98 -13.23
C TRP A 109 13.22 -3.24 -11.77
N GLY A 110 14.00 -2.30 -11.19
CA GLY A 110 14.49 -2.43 -9.81
C GLY A 110 13.34 -2.39 -8.80
N ILE A 111 12.40 -1.46 -8.99
CA ILE A 111 11.20 -1.32 -8.15
C ILE A 111 10.30 -2.55 -8.30
N ILE A 112 10.03 -2.97 -9.54
CA ILE A 112 9.17 -4.12 -9.84
C ILE A 112 9.76 -5.41 -9.26
N LEU A 113 11.06 -5.65 -9.43
CA LEU A 113 11.73 -6.86 -8.92
C LEU A 113 11.77 -6.89 -7.39
N ASN A 114 12.11 -5.77 -6.76
CA ASN A 114 12.10 -5.66 -5.30
C ASN A 114 10.68 -5.86 -4.75
N LEU A 115 9.69 -5.19 -5.34
CA LEU A 115 8.31 -5.31 -4.88
C LEU A 115 7.77 -6.75 -5.06
N LEU A 116 8.06 -7.41 -6.19
CA LEU A 116 7.74 -8.83 -6.41
C LEU A 116 8.36 -9.70 -5.31
N GLY A 117 9.67 -9.55 -5.08
CA GLY A 117 10.39 -10.35 -4.11
C GLY A 117 9.95 -10.11 -2.67
N LEU A 118 9.69 -8.86 -2.30
CA LEU A 118 9.23 -8.50 -0.94
C LEU A 118 7.81 -8.99 -0.66
N LEU A 119 6.87 -8.80 -1.59
CA LEU A 119 5.49 -9.25 -1.39
C LEU A 119 5.41 -10.78 -1.21
N LEU A 120 6.15 -11.54 -2.02
CA LEU A 120 6.22 -12.98 -1.87
C LEU A 120 6.96 -13.39 -0.58
N GLY A 121 8.06 -12.72 -0.25
CA GLY A 121 8.85 -13.00 0.94
C GLY A 121 8.12 -12.64 2.23
N PHE A 122 7.41 -11.52 2.26
CA PHE A 122 6.61 -11.11 3.43
C PHE A 122 5.37 -11.99 3.62
N GLY A 123 4.79 -12.55 2.56
CA GLY A 123 3.80 -13.61 2.68
C GLY A 123 4.35 -14.83 3.44
N MET A 124 5.57 -15.27 3.13
CA MET A 124 6.25 -16.34 3.86
C MET A 124 6.58 -15.95 5.30
N LEU A 125 7.11 -14.74 5.53
CA LEU A 125 7.40 -14.19 6.86
C LEU A 125 6.15 -14.21 7.74
N SER A 126 5.03 -13.71 7.23
CA SER A 126 3.76 -13.68 7.92
C SER A 126 3.29 -15.07 8.32
N LYS A 127 3.45 -16.06 7.44
CA LYS A 127 3.11 -17.46 7.74
C LYS A 127 4.04 -18.08 8.79
N ILE A 128 5.34 -17.81 8.74
CA ILE A 128 6.32 -18.26 9.75
C ILE A 128 5.95 -17.67 11.11
N PHE A 129 5.55 -16.38 11.16
CA PHE A 129 5.12 -15.73 12.40
C PHE A 129 3.80 -16.34 12.90
N GLU A 130 2.79 -16.54 12.05
CA GLU A 130 1.52 -17.18 12.42
C GLU A 130 1.78 -18.56 13.07
N GLU A 131 2.64 -19.37 12.45
CA GLU A 131 3.00 -20.69 12.95
C GLU A 131 3.96 -20.69 14.13
N SER A 132 4.41 -19.54 14.65
CA SER A 132 5.26 -19.44 15.83
C SER A 132 4.48 -19.70 17.15
N GLY A 133 3.14 -19.71 17.10
CA GLY A 133 2.27 -19.85 18.26
C GLY A 133 2.04 -18.57 19.06
N VAL A 134 2.66 -17.44 18.68
CA VAL A 134 2.44 -16.14 19.34
C VAL A 134 0.98 -15.69 19.26
N PRO A 135 0.30 -15.76 18.08
CA PRO A 135 -1.12 -15.40 18.00
C PRO A 135 -2.02 -16.27 18.88
N ASP A 136 -1.68 -17.55 19.05
CA ASP A 136 -2.49 -18.52 19.82
C ASP A 136 -2.39 -18.32 21.34
N ILE A 137 -1.31 -17.71 21.82
CA ILE A 137 -1.14 -17.41 23.26
C ILE A 137 -1.83 -16.10 23.64
N LEU A 138 -2.02 -15.18 22.70
CA LEU A 138 -2.56 -13.85 22.97
C LEU A 138 -3.89 -13.85 23.74
N PRO A 139 -4.88 -14.72 23.43
CA PRO A 139 -6.15 -14.76 24.18
C PRO A 139 -5.98 -14.89 25.70
N LYS A 140 -4.91 -15.53 26.16
CA LYS A 140 -4.62 -15.72 27.60
C LYS A 140 -4.33 -14.42 28.33
N TYR A 141 -3.83 -13.41 27.63
CA TYR A 141 -3.40 -12.14 28.21
C TYR A 141 -4.44 -11.02 28.04
N LEU A 142 -5.55 -11.27 27.35
CA LEU A 142 -6.60 -10.28 27.14
C LEU A 142 -7.57 -10.21 28.32
N PRO A 143 -7.74 -9.03 28.97
CA PRO A 143 -8.76 -8.82 29.99
C PRO A 143 -10.19 -9.08 29.50
N ASN A 144 -11.09 -9.46 30.38
CA ASN A 144 -12.48 -9.78 30.05
C ASN A 144 -13.41 -8.55 29.97
N ASP A 145 -12.86 -7.35 30.08
CA ASP A 145 -13.56 -6.07 29.97
C ASP A 145 -13.18 -5.38 28.63
N TRP A 146 -13.65 -4.15 28.40
CA TRP A 146 -13.36 -3.35 27.22
C TRP A 146 -11.85 -3.19 26.91
N LYS A 147 -10.98 -3.36 27.93
CA LYS A 147 -9.53 -3.30 27.74
C LYS A 147 -9.02 -4.47 26.89
N GLY A 148 -9.66 -5.63 26.96
CA GLY A 148 -9.27 -6.78 26.15
C GLY A 148 -9.39 -6.52 24.65
N PRO A 149 -10.57 -6.12 24.12
CA PRO A 149 -10.70 -5.68 22.73
C PRO A 149 -9.75 -4.54 22.39
N PHE A 150 -9.52 -3.56 23.30
CA PHE A 150 -8.57 -2.47 23.07
C PHE A 150 -7.13 -2.99 22.90
N LEU A 151 -6.66 -3.86 23.79
CA LEU A 151 -5.33 -4.44 23.72
C LEU A 151 -5.14 -5.32 22.47
N LEU A 152 -6.18 -6.00 21.99
CA LEU A 152 -6.10 -6.73 20.73
C LEU A 152 -5.87 -5.77 19.55
N LEU A 153 -6.51 -4.59 19.51
CA LEU A 153 -6.26 -3.58 18.49
C LEU A 153 -4.83 -3.00 18.58
N VAL A 154 -4.35 -2.73 19.80
CA VAL A 154 -2.94 -2.32 20.03
C VAL A 154 -1.97 -3.40 19.55
N PHE A 155 -2.26 -4.66 19.82
CA PHE A 155 -1.44 -5.78 19.34
C PHE A 155 -1.41 -5.84 17.82
N VAL A 156 -2.55 -5.70 17.13
CA VAL A 156 -2.62 -5.68 15.66
C VAL A 156 -1.83 -4.49 15.10
N PHE A 157 -1.92 -3.32 15.73
CA PHE A 157 -1.13 -2.14 15.37
C PHE A 157 0.38 -2.41 15.45
N ILE A 158 0.84 -2.93 16.60
CA ILE A 158 2.27 -3.26 16.79
C ILE A 158 2.69 -4.34 15.80
N LEU A 159 1.87 -5.37 15.61
CA LEU A 159 2.15 -6.47 14.70
C LEU A 159 2.35 -5.98 13.26
N SER A 160 1.49 -5.05 12.83
CA SER A 160 1.57 -4.47 11.49
C SER A 160 2.78 -3.56 11.28
N SER A 161 3.47 -3.15 12.33
CA SER A 161 4.71 -2.39 12.20
C SER A 161 5.88 -3.24 11.65
N PHE A 162 5.77 -4.56 11.67
CA PHE A 162 6.81 -5.48 11.17
C PHE A 162 6.26 -6.66 10.35
N LEU A 163 4.94 -6.82 10.27
CA LEU A 163 4.27 -7.71 9.32
C LEU A 163 3.44 -6.87 8.37
N ASP A 164 3.24 -7.40 7.17
CA ASP A 164 2.30 -6.80 6.21
C ASP A 164 0.91 -6.59 6.82
N ASN A 165 0.28 -5.47 6.51
CA ASN A 165 -1.01 -5.06 7.06
C ASN A 165 -2.12 -6.09 6.82
N ILE A 166 -2.10 -6.81 5.69
CA ILE A 166 -3.06 -7.89 5.40
C ILE A 166 -2.91 -9.01 6.43
N ALA A 167 -1.68 -9.44 6.70
CA ALA A 167 -1.39 -10.50 7.65
C ALA A 167 -1.77 -10.09 9.07
N ALA A 168 -1.42 -8.88 9.50
CA ALA A 168 -1.77 -8.36 10.81
C ALA A 168 -3.30 -8.31 11.02
N ALA A 169 -4.06 -7.85 10.00
CA ALA A 169 -5.52 -7.83 10.04
C ALA A 169 -6.11 -9.25 10.13
N LEU A 170 -5.60 -10.20 9.35
CA LEU A 170 -6.07 -11.59 9.34
C LEU A 170 -5.77 -12.31 10.67
N ILE A 171 -4.59 -12.11 11.25
CA ILE A 171 -4.22 -12.64 12.57
C ILE A 171 -5.14 -12.05 13.63
N GLY A 172 -5.29 -10.72 13.70
CA GLY A 172 -6.19 -10.04 14.61
C GLY A 172 -7.64 -10.51 14.47
N GLY A 173 -8.11 -10.66 13.22
CA GLY A 173 -9.44 -11.19 12.93
C GLY A 173 -9.62 -12.63 13.38
N THR A 174 -8.60 -13.49 13.24
CA THR A 174 -8.64 -14.88 13.73
C THR A 174 -8.73 -14.94 15.25
N VAL A 175 -7.90 -14.15 15.93
CA VAL A 175 -7.95 -14.03 17.41
C VAL A 175 -9.32 -13.51 17.84
N ALA A 176 -9.86 -12.48 17.16
CA ALA A 176 -11.18 -11.93 17.46
C ALA A 176 -12.30 -12.98 17.33
N LEU A 177 -12.28 -13.84 16.29
CA LEU A 177 -13.24 -14.94 16.15
C LEU A 177 -13.20 -15.90 17.32
N VAL A 178 -12.01 -16.22 17.82
CA VAL A 178 -11.82 -17.14 18.96
C VAL A 178 -12.33 -16.50 20.25
N VAL A 179 -11.83 -15.30 20.60
CA VAL A 179 -12.12 -14.66 21.88
C VAL A 179 -13.55 -14.14 22.01
N PHE A 180 -14.21 -13.79 20.88
CA PHE A 180 -15.61 -13.35 20.87
C PHE A 180 -16.60 -14.43 20.42
N LYS A 181 -16.16 -15.70 20.33
CA LYS A 181 -17.02 -16.85 19.94
C LYS A 181 -17.79 -16.58 18.63
N ASN A 182 -17.09 -16.13 17.60
CA ASN A 182 -17.61 -15.78 16.28
C ASN A 182 -18.62 -14.61 16.26
N ARG A 183 -18.71 -13.81 17.34
CA ARG A 183 -19.60 -12.64 17.43
C ARG A 183 -18.78 -11.35 17.47
N VAL A 184 -18.40 -10.86 16.31
CA VAL A 184 -17.59 -9.64 16.16
C VAL A 184 -18.45 -8.51 15.59
N HIS A 185 -18.44 -7.35 16.26
CA HIS A 185 -19.19 -6.18 15.82
C HIS A 185 -18.54 -5.55 14.56
N ILE A 186 -19.34 -5.08 13.59
CA ILE A 186 -18.82 -4.50 12.33
C ILE A 186 -17.86 -3.33 12.58
N GLY A 187 -18.18 -2.45 13.54
CA GLY A 187 -17.29 -1.34 13.90
C GLY A 187 -15.96 -1.81 14.49
N TYR A 188 -15.92 -2.98 15.14
CA TYR A 188 -14.68 -3.57 15.60
C TYR A 188 -13.88 -4.25 14.48
N ILE A 189 -14.57 -4.89 13.52
CA ILE A 189 -13.92 -5.39 12.30
C ILE A 189 -13.25 -4.24 11.55
N ALA A 190 -13.94 -3.10 11.41
CA ALA A 190 -13.38 -1.89 10.82
C ALA A 190 -12.18 -1.36 11.64
N ALA A 191 -12.25 -1.40 12.97
CA ALA A 191 -11.14 -1.01 13.84
C ALA A 191 -9.92 -1.95 13.73
N LEU A 192 -10.10 -3.25 13.46
CA LEU A 192 -9.02 -4.20 13.19
C LEU A 192 -8.26 -3.81 11.89
N VAL A 193 -9.00 -3.45 10.84
CA VAL A 193 -8.40 -2.95 9.58
C VAL A 193 -7.69 -1.62 9.83
N ALA A 194 -8.31 -0.71 10.59
CA ALA A 194 -7.71 0.56 10.94
C ALA A 194 -6.42 0.38 11.75
N ALA A 195 -6.39 -0.56 12.69
CA ALA A 195 -5.20 -0.88 13.49
C ALA A 195 -4.06 -1.43 12.63
N SER A 196 -4.38 -2.33 11.68
CA SER A 196 -3.37 -2.89 10.77
C SER A 196 -2.81 -1.82 9.81
N ASN A 197 -3.67 -1.01 9.19
CA ASN A 197 -3.22 0.03 8.27
C ASN A 197 -2.46 1.17 9.01
N ALA A 198 -2.93 1.59 10.19
CA ALA A 198 -2.23 2.60 10.99
C ALA A 198 -0.86 2.10 11.48
N GLY A 199 -0.77 0.85 11.93
CA GLY A 199 0.49 0.25 12.38
C GLY A 199 1.51 0.12 11.25
N GLY A 200 1.06 -0.20 10.04
CA GLY A 200 1.91 -0.29 8.86
C GLY A 200 2.37 1.06 8.33
N SER A 201 1.57 2.12 8.50
CA SER A 201 1.83 3.43 7.87
C SER A 201 3.12 4.12 8.32
N GLY A 202 3.64 3.82 9.51
CA GLY A 202 4.89 4.38 10.02
C GLY A 202 6.11 3.47 9.86
N SER A 203 5.98 2.31 9.22
CA SER A 203 7.05 1.33 9.05
C SER A 203 7.28 0.98 7.60
N VAL A 204 8.52 1.03 7.13
CA VAL A 204 8.89 0.68 5.74
C VAL A 204 8.71 -0.80 5.40
N VAL A 205 8.42 -1.66 6.37
CA VAL A 205 8.16 -3.10 6.17
C VAL A 205 6.74 -3.52 6.57
N GLY A 206 5.94 -2.60 7.13
CA GLY A 206 4.61 -2.88 7.69
C GLY A 206 3.46 -2.72 6.70
N ASP A 207 3.67 -2.00 5.61
CA ASP A 207 2.67 -1.79 4.56
C ASP A 207 3.36 -1.78 3.20
N THR A 208 2.69 -2.31 2.18
CA THR A 208 3.21 -2.30 0.79
C THR A 208 3.46 -0.88 0.28
N THR A 209 2.66 0.11 0.70
CA THR A 209 2.84 1.52 0.31
C THR A 209 4.13 2.11 0.85
N THR A 210 4.40 1.92 2.13
CA THR A 210 5.63 2.39 2.78
C THR A 210 6.86 1.61 2.34
N THR A 211 6.70 0.32 2.06
CA THR A 211 7.75 -0.51 1.45
C THR A 211 8.12 0.04 0.06
N MET A 212 7.13 0.43 -0.74
CA MET A 212 7.36 1.02 -2.06
C MET A 212 8.04 2.38 -1.95
N MET A 213 7.65 3.24 -1.00
CA MET A 213 8.35 4.49 -0.69
C MET A 213 9.84 4.24 -0.40
N TRP A 214 10.12 3.24 0.44
CA TRP A 214 11.49 2.88 0.81
C TRP A 214 12.32 2.37 -0.36
N ILE A 215 11.76 1.51 -1.22
CA ILE A 215 12.42 1.02 -2.45
C ILE A 215 12.71 2.18 -3.40
N ASP A 216 11.82 3.18 -3.46
CA ASP A 216 11.97 4.36 -4.34
C ASP A 216 12.92 5.43 -3.75
N GLY A 217 13.56 5.16 -2.61
CA GLY A 217 14.60 6.00 -2.00
C GLY A 217 14.11 6.94 -0.90
N VAL A 218 12.84 6.87 -0.50
CA VAL A 218 12.35 7.64 0.65
C VAL A 218 13.02 7.15 1.94
N SER A 219 13.54 8.08 2.74
CA SER A 219 14.15 7.75 4.02
C SER A 219 13.14 7.10 4.98
N ALA A 220 13.56 6.00 5.61
CA ALA A 220 12.75 5.35 6.64
C ALA A 220 12.39 6.30 7.81
N LEU A 221 13.25 7.27 8.12
CA LEU A 221 12.99 8.28 9.17
C LEU A 221 11.82 9.19 8.79
N ASN A 222 11.69 9.57 7.51
CA ASN A 222 10.56 10.39 7.06
C ASN A 222 9.24 9.61 7.18
N VAL A 223 9.26 8.31 6.85
CA VAL A 223 8.08 7.44 7.01
C VAL A 223 7.68 7.28 8.47
N LEU A 224 8.65 7.21 9.40
CA LEU A 224 8.39 7.11 10.85
C LEU A 224 7.54 8.25 11.40
N HIS A 225 7.58 9.44 10.79
CA HIS A 225 6.73 10.58 11.19
C HIS A 225 5.24 10.24 11.18
N ALA A 226 4.80 9.33 10.32
CA ALA A 226 3.42 8.85 10.27
C ALA A 226 2.94 8.28 11.61
N TYR A 227 3.83 7.74 12.46
CA TYR A 227 3.43 7.21 13.77
C TYR A 227 2.86 8.27 14.72
N VAL A 228 3.22 9.54 14.57
CA VAL A 228 2.61 10.62 15.36
C VAL A 228 1.10 10.66 15.12
N ALA A 229 0.68 10.65 13.86
CA ALA A 229 -0.73 10.60 13.49
C ALA A 229 -1.37 9.23 13.83
N ALA A 230 -0.67 8.15 13.51
CA ALA A 230 -1.18 6.78 13.66
C ALA A 230 -1.47 6.40 15.12
N VAL A 231 -0.61 6.82 16.07
CA VAL A 231 -0.83 6.59 17.51
C VAL A 231 -2.00 7.42 18.03
N VAL A 232 -2.12 8.69 17.62
CA VAL A 232 -3.29 9.52 17.99
C VAL A 232 -4.57 8.90 17.43
N ALA A 233 -4.55 8.46 16.18
CA ALA A 233 -5.70 7.78 15.57
C ALA A 233 -6.04 6.47 16.30
N LEU A 234 -5.02 5.64 16.64
CA LEU A 234 -5.20 4.40 17.39
C LEU A 234 -5.95 4.64 18.69
N LEU A 235 -5.53 5.63 19.48
CA LEU A 235 -6.18 5.92 20.76
C LEU A 235 -7.67 6.24 20.60
N ILE A 236 -8.03 6.94 19.50
CA ILE A 236 -9.42 7.33 19.22
C ILE A 236 -10.21 6.10 18.73
N PHE A 237 -9.82 5.50 17.61
CA PHE A 237 -10.65 4.45 17.02
C PHE A 237 -10.67 3.18 17.87
N ALA A 238 -9.56 2.85 18.55
CA ALA A 238 -9.52 1.68 19.40
C ALA A 238 -10.40 1.84 20.65
N TRP A 239 -10.47 3.04 21.22
CA TRP A 239 -11.38 3.32 22.33
C TRP A 239 -12.83 3.05 21.94
N PHE A 240 -13.32 3.65 20.85
CA PHE A 240 -14.70 3.47 20.41
C PHE A 240 -14.97 2.03 19.95
N GLY A 241 -14.08 1.45 19.13
CA GLY A 241 -14.21 0.08 18.64
C GLY A 241 -14.25 -0.95 19.76
N ALA A 242 -13.39 -0.80 20.76
CA ALA A 242 -13.35 -1.69 21.93
C ALA A 242 -14.64 -1.64 22.75
N HIS A 243 -15.19 -0.44 23.00
CA HIS A 243 -16.44 -0.29 23.71
C HIS A 243 -17.65 -0.82 22.92
N GLN A 244 -17.66 -0.63 21.59
CA GLN A 244 -18.68 -1.23 20.73
C GLN A 244 -18.65 -2.76 20.81
N GLN A 245 -17.45 -3.35 20.78
CA GLN A 245 -17.28 -4.80 20.87
C GLN A 245 -17.66 -5.34 22.25
N ASP A 246 -17.21 -4.70 23.32
CA ASP A 246 -17.51 -5.14 24.69
C ASP A 246 -19.01 -5.14 24.99
N LYS A 247 -19.74 -4.12 24.49
CA LYS A 247 -21.20 -4.05 24.57
C LYS A 247 -21.90 -5.13 23.73
N TYR A 248 -21.33 -5.48 22.56
CA TYR A 248 -21.91 -6.46 21.66
C TYR A 248 -21.64 -7.89 22.10
N GLN A 249 -20.39 -8.20 22.42
CA GLN A 249 -19.94 -9.50 22.93
C GLN A 249 -18.63 -9.32 23.72
N LYS A 250 -18.67 -9.67 24.98
CA LYS A 250 -17.49 -9.71 25.84
C LYS A 250 -16.55 -10.85 25.45
N ILE A 251 -15.28 -10.70 25.79
CA ILE A 251 -14.30 -11.78 25.67
C ILE A 251 -14.72 -13.00 26.46
N GLN A 252 -14.64 -14.15 25.83
CA GLN A 252 -14.85 -15.47 26.41
C GLN A 252 -13.66 -16.33 25.99
N SER A 253 -12.52 -16.13 26.66
CA SER A 253 -11.36 -16.93 26.35
C SER A 253 -11.35 -18.19 27.19
N ASP A 254 -11.37 -19.34 26.52
CA ASP A 254 -10.92 -20.61 27.11
C ASP A 254 -9.44 -20.74 26.71
N PRO A 255 -8.48 -20.42 27.60
CA PRO A 255 -7.07 -20.49 27.23
C PRO A 255 -6.73 -21.93 26.91
N ASN A 256 -6.22 -22.20 25.72
CA ASN A 256 -5.66 -23.50 25.40
C ASN A 256 -4.34 -23.64 26.20
N PRO A 257 -4.27 -24.53 27.23
CA PRO A 257 -3.14 -24.52 28.16
C PRO A 257 -1.82 -25.04 27.56
N ASN A 258 -1.85 -25.59 26.36
CA ASN A 258 -0.72 -26.33 25.76
C ASN A 258 -0.02 -25.66 24.59
N VAL A 259 -0.31 -24.37 24.33
CA VAL A 259 0.39 -23.65 23.24
C VAL A 259 1.78 -23.26 23.70
N THR A 260 2.81 -23.65 22.94
CA THR A 260 4.21 -23.28 23.16
C THR A 260 4.71 -22.40 22.03
N ILE A 261 5.51 -21.38 22.36
CA ILE A 261 6.13 -20.50 21.36
C ILE A 261 7.32 -21.20 20.71
N ASP A 262 7.37 -21.25 19.38
CA ASP A 262 8.55 -21.65 18.62
C ASP A 262 9.50 -20.46 18.43
N TRP A 263 10.44 -20.31 19.35
CA TRP A 263 11.44 -19.24 19.33
C TRP A 263 12.35 -19.28 18.11
N ALA A 264 12.55 -20.46 17.50
CA ALA A 264 13.32 -20.56 16.27
C ALA A 264 12.61 -19.92 15.08
N LYS A 265 11.28 -20.03 14.99
CA LYS A 265 10.49 -19.32 13.98
C LYS A 265 10.55 -17.81 14.19
N LEU A 266 10.47 -17.31 15.43
CA LEU A 266 10.61 -15.90 15.74
C LEU A 266 12.01 -15.37 15.38
N PHE A 267 13.06 -16.17 15.62
CA PHE A 267 14.41 -15.84 15.18
C PHE A 267 14.50 -15.72 13.65
N ILE A 268 13.83 -16.61 12.91
CA ILE A 268 13.79 -16.54 11.43
C ILE A 268 13.06 -15.27 10.98
N VAL A 269 11.95 -14.89 11.62
CA VAL A 269 11.26 -13.62 11.34
C VAL A 269 12.20 -12.43 11.54
N ALA A 270 12.91 -12.36 12.68
CA ALA A 270 13.87 -11.31 12.94
C ALA A 270 15.03 -11.30 11.92
N LEU A 271 15.50 -12.47 11.49
CA LEU A 271 16.53 -12.62 10.47
C LEU A 271 16.05 -12.08 9.10
N ILE A 272 14.81 -12.35 8.71
CA ILE A 272 14.22 -11.86 7.46
C ILE A 272 14.13 -10.32 7.47
N LEU A 273 13.66 -9.73 8.58
CA LEU A 273 13.57 -8.28 8.73
C LEU A 273 14.95 -7.61 8.71
N ALA A 274 15.91 -8.17 9.45
CA ALA A 274 17.29 -7.69 9.44
C ALA A 274 17.92 -7.83 8.04
N GLY A 275 17.68 -8.94 7.35
CA GLY A 275 18.11 -9.17 5.98
C GLY A 275 17.59 -8.12 5.01
N ALA A 276 16.30 -7.77 5.10
CA ALA A 276 15.70 -6.71 4.30
C ALA A 276 16.43 -5.37 4.52
N ILE A 277 16.60 -4.97 5.79
CA ILE A 277 17.21 -3.69 6.15
C ILE A 277 18.68 -3.63 5.69
N ILE A 278 19.46 -4.66 5.99
CA ILE A 278 20.90 -4.70 5.63
C ILE A 278 21.06 -4.67 4.11
N SER A 279 20.31 -5.48 3.39
CA SER A 279 20.41 -5.55 1.94
C SER A 279 19.93 -4.26 1.25
N ASN A 280 18.97 -3.54 1.85
CA ASN A 280 18.58 -2.23 1.35
C ASN A 280 19.72 -1.20 1.54
N ILE A 281 20.32 -1.13 2.72
CA ILE A 281 21.40 -0.18 3.00
C ILE A 281 22.60 -0.41 2.06
N VAL A 282 22.95 -1.68 1.82
CA VAL A 282 24.15 -2.04 1.05
C VAL A 282 23.92 -1.98 -0.45
N TYR A 283 22.79 -2.51 -0.92
CA TYR A 283 22.54 -2.77 -2.34
C TYR A 283 21.30 -2.07 -2.90
N ASP A 284 20.48 -1.37 -2.10
CA ASP A 284 19.14 -0.88 -2.46
C ASP A 284 18.26 -2.01 -3.06
N MET A 285 18.44 -3.24 -2.55
CA MET A 285 17.69 -4.42 -2.96
C MET A 285 17.19 -5.21 -1.74
N PRO A 286 16.20 -4.72 -1.00
CA PRO A 286 15.72 -5.37 0.21
C PRO A 286 15.18 -6.78 -0.04
N ALA A 287 14.61 -7.06 -1.22
CA ALA A 287 14.16 -8.39 -1.59
C ALA A 287 15.27 -9.43 -1.54
N LEU A 288 16.48 -9.07 -1.95
CA LEU A 288 17.64 -9.99 -1.92
C LEU A 288 17.91 -10.50 -0.50
N GLY A 289 17.95 -9.58 0.48
CA GLY A 289 18.18 -9.93 1.88
C GLY A 289 17.06 -10.78 2.47
N VAL A 290 15.81 -10.48 2.13
CA VAL A 290 14.63 -11.29 2.53
C VAL A 290 14.79 -12.72 2.06
N TRP A 291 15.08 -12.94 0.78
CA TRP A 291 15.17 -14.28 0.20
C TRP A 291 16.41 -15.06 0.72
N ILE A 292 17.54 -14.40 0.91
CA ILE A 292 18.73 -15.01 1.56
C ILE A 292 18.35 -15.47 2.97
N ALA A 293 17.69 -14.62 3.76
CA ALA A 293 17.27 -14.96 5.12
C ALA A 293 16.25 -16.09 5.16
N ILE A 294 15.29 -16.13 4.23
CA ILE A 294 14.32 -17.24 4.10
C ILE A 294 15.07 -18.57 3.80
N ILE A 295 16.02 -18.54 2.87
CA ILE A 295 16.81 -19.73 2.53
C ILE A 295 17.62 -20.22 3.75
N ILE A 296 18.29 -19.31 4.47
CA ILE A 296 19.02 -19.64 5.71
C ILE A 296 18.04 -20.20 6.76
N GLY A 297 16.89 -19.56 6.93
CA GLY A 297 15.83 -20.00 7.86
C GLY A 297 15.29 -21.39 7.53
N ALA A 298 15.24 -21.76 6.25
CA ALA A 298 14.77 -23.08 5.79
C ALA A 298 15.67 -24.24 6.27
N PHE A 299 16.94 -24.00 6.60
CA PHE A 299 17.83 -24.98 7.24
C PHE A 299 17.55 -25.14 8.74
N ILE A 300 16.91 -24.14 9.38
CA ILE A 300 16.60 -24.15 10.82
C ILE A 300 15.21 -24.76 11.05
N ARG A 301 14.23 -24.37 10.25
CA ARG A 301 12.84 -24.80 10.29
C ARG A 301 12.30 -24.97 8.87
N LYS A 302 11.33 -25.87 8.71
CA LYS A 302 10.65 -26.07 7.43
C LYS A 302 9.97 -24.77 6.99
N ALA A 303 10.39 -24.23 5.84
CA ALA A 303 9.81 -23.03 5.28
C ALA A 303 8.45 -23.30 4.61
N PRO A 304 7.49 -22.37 4.69
CA PRO A 304 6.14 -22.53 4.12
C PRO A 304 6.12 -22.19 2.63
N TRP A 305 6.84 -22.97 1.78
CA TRP A 305 6.95 -22.71 0.34
C TRP A 305 5.61 -22.64 -0.42
N ARG A 306 4.54 -23.16 0.18
CA ARG A 306 3.20 -23.11 -0.41
C ARG A 306 2.62 -21.68 -0.42
N GLU A 307 3.15 -20.78 0.38
CA GLU A 307 2.72 -19.36 0.41
C GLU A 307 3.16 -18.62 -0.86
N VAL A 308 4.27 -18.99 -1.49
CA VAL A 308 4.77 -18.33 -2.70
C VAL A 308 3.73 -18.43 -3.85
N PRO A 309 3.28 -19.61 -4.30
CA PRO A 309 2.23 -19.68 -5.33
C PRO A 309 0.87 -19.13 -4.85
N ALA A 310 0.57 -19.18 -3.56
CA ALA A 310 -0.67 -18.63 -3.00
C ALA A 310 -0.72 -17.10 -3.11
N SER A 311 0.40 -16.44 -2.83
CA SER A 311 0.52 -14.97 -2.89
C SER A 311 0.75 -14.43 -4.30
N LEU A 312 1.24 -15.26 -5.25
CA LEU A 312 1.69 -14.82 -6.58
C LEU A 312 0.61 -14.05 -7.37
N LYS A 313 -0.65 -14.51 -7.32
CA LYS A 313 -1.73 -13.86 -8.05
C LYS A 313 -2.02 -12.44 -7.51
N GLY A 314 -2.01 -12.29 -6.20
CA GLY A 314 -2.15 -10.97 -5.55
C GLY A 314 -0.98 -10.06 -5.86
N THR A 315 0.23 -10.60 -5.81
CA THR A 315 1.45 -9.85 -6.14
C THR A 315 1.45 -9.35 -7.58
N ILE A 316 1.12 -10.19 -8.56
CA ILE A 316 1.03 -9.76 -9.97
C ILE A 316 -0.07 -8.71 -10.15
N PHE A 317 -1.21 -8.85 -9.47
CA PHE A 317 -2.25 -7.83 -9.48
C PHE A 317 -1.72 -6.47 -9.04
N LEU A 318 -0.99 -6.41 -7.92
CA LEU A 318 -0.40 -5.17 -7.41
C LEU A 318 0.66 -4.60 -8.36
N LEU A 319 1.53 -5.44 -8.91
CA LEU A 319 2.52 -5.02 -9.90
C LEU A 319 1.88 -4.42 -11.15
N CYS A 320 0.76 -4.97 -11.64
CA CYS A 320 0.02 -4.37 -12.75
C CYS A 320 -0.46 -2.96 -12.43
N LEU A 321 -0.96 -2.72 -11.21
CA LEU A 321 -1.42 -1.39 -10.79
C LEU A 321 -0.26 -0.40 -10.62
N VAL A 322 0.86 -0.84 -10.04
CA VAL A 322 2.09 -0.04 -9.92
C VAL A 322 2.60 0.37 -11.30
N THR A 323 2.65 -0.58 -12.24
CA THR A 323 3.05 -0.30 -13.62
C THR A 323 2.05 0.64 -14.33
N CYS A 324 0.73 0.51 -14.11
CA CYS A 324 -0.22 1.49 -14.64
C CYS A 324 0.05 2.90 -14.11
N ALA A 325 0.39 3.03 -12.83
CA ALA A 325 0.68 4.32 -12.21
C ALA A 325 1.98 4.94 -12.75
N SER A 326 3.04 4.14 -13.01
CA SER A 326 4.30 4.64 -13.57
C SER A 326 4.17 5.16 -15.02
N LEU A 327 3.09 4.83 -15.71
CA LEU A 327 2.80 5.30 -17.06
C LEU A 327 2.05 6.65 -17.08
N MET A 328 1.72 7.22 -15.92
CA MET A 328 0.93 8.45 -15.84
C MET A 328 1.79 9.70 -16.05
N PRO A 329 1.27 10.73 -16.73
CA PRO A 329 1.93 12.04 -16.88
C PRO A 329 1.74 12.86 -15.58
N VAL A 330 2.54 12.54 -14.56
CA VAL A 330 2.38 13.07 -13.19
C VAL A 330 2.62 14.58 -13.07
N GLU A 331 3.29 15.19 -14.05
CA GLU A 331 3.53 16.64 -14.15
C GLU A 331 2.22 17.45 -14.30
N GLU A 332 1.14 16.81 -14.71
CA GLU A 332 -0.18 17.43 -14.85
C GLU A 332 -1.05 17.27 -13.61
N LEU A 333 -0.57 16.54 -12.58
CA LEU A 333 -1.27 16.40 -11.32
C LEU A 333 -1.18 17.68 -10.48
N PRO A 334 -2.16 17.94 -9.59
CA PRO A 334 -2.07 19.04 -8.63
C PRO A 334 -0.79 18.95 -7.81
N ASN A 335 -0.12 20.09 -7.58
CA ASN A 335 1.13 20.15 -6.82
C ASN A 335 1.00 19.48 -5.46
N ALA A 336 2.08 18.82 -5.03
CA ALA A 336 2.19 18.23 -3.70
C ALA A 336 1.98 19.31 -2.62
N SER A 337 1.08 19.04 -1.69
CA SER A 337 0.74 19.91 -0.57
C SER A 337 0.06 19.10 0.53
N TRP A 338 -0.01 19.65 1.73
CA TRP A 338 -0.76 19.01 2.82
C TRP A 338 -2.25 18.79 2.47
N VAL A 339 -2.85 19.68 1.65
CA VAL A 339 -4.24 19.55 1.19
C VAL A 339 -4.40 18.36 0.24
N THR A 340 -3.47 18.22 -0.71
CA THR A 340 -3.48 17.08 -1.64
C THR A 340 -3.24 15.77 -0.89
N ALA A 341 -2.27 15.71 0.04
CA ALA A 341 -2.02 14.55 0.88
C ALA A 341 -3.25 14.17 1.71
N PHE A 342 -3.86 15.13 2.40
CA PHE A 342 -5.09 14.92 3.17
C PHE A 342 -6.24 14.40 2.30
N SER A 343 -6.42 14.96 1.12
CA SER A 343 -7.48 14.54 0.17
C SER A 343 -7.24 13.14 -0.37
N LEU A 344 -5.98 12.75 -0.59
CA LEU A 344 -5.59 11.41 -1.03
C LEU A 344 -6.01 10.32 -0.05
N GLY A 345 -6.11 10.60 1.25
CA GLY A 345 -6.63 9.64 2.21
C GLY A 345 -8.11 9.31 2.01
N PHE A 346 -8.94 10.30 1.63
CA PHE A 346 -10.33 10.03 1.25
C PHE A 346 -10.42 9.29 -0.09
N LEU A 347 -9.55 9.61 -1.05
CA LEU A 347 -9.43 8.86 -2.29
C LEU A 347 -9.02 7.41 -2.04
N SER A 348 -8.08 7.18 -1.13
CA SER A 348 -7.63 5.85 -0.71
C SER A 348 -8.73 5.02 -0.05
N SER A 349 -9.76 5.66 0.50
CA SER A 349 -10.93 4.93 1.01
C SER A 349 -11.77 4.23 -0.08
N VAL A 350 -11.65 4.70 -1.32
CA VAL A 350 -12.39 4.18 -2.49
C VAL A 350 -11.48 3.43 -3.44
N PHE A 351 -10.23 3.86 -3.56
CA PHE A 351 -9.23 3.26 -4.44
C PHE A 351 -8.11 2.65 -3.61
N ASP A 352 -7.50 1.59 -4.12
CA ASP A 352 -6.36 0.96 -3.46
C ASP A 352 -5.22 1.97 -3.21
N ASN A 353 -4.61 1.90 -2.03
CA ASN A 353 -3.56 2.82 -1.59
C ASN A 353 -2.27 2.73 -2.42
N ILE A 354 -1.95 1.56 -2.98
CA ILE A 354 -0.70 1.28 -3.67
C ILE A 354 -0.53 2.12 -4.95
N PRO A 355 -1.49 2.12 -5.92
CA PRO A 355 -1.36 2.94 -7.12
C PRO A 355 -1.37 4.44 -6.83
N LEU A 356 -2.10 4.89 -5.80
CA LEU A 356 -2.06 6.30 -5.38
C LEU A 356 -0.69 6.71 -4.85
N THR A 357 -0.07 5.84 -4.06
CA THR A 357 1.30 6.06 -3.56
C THR A 357 2.32 6.12 -4.70
N LYS A 358 2.20 5.22 -5.71
CA LYS A 358 3.12 5.24 -6.86
C LYS A 358 3.00 6.54 -7.66
N LEU A 359 1.79 7.07 -7.87
CA LEU A 359 1.62 8.38 -8.51
C LEU A 359 2.33 9.50 -7.74
N CYS A 360 2.22 9.49 -6.40
CA CYS A 360 2.90 10.49 -5.57
C CYS A 360 4.42 10.34 -5.60
N LEU A 361 4.93 9.11 -5.68
CA LEU A 361 6.37 8.83 -5.81
C LEU A 361 6.92 9.32 -7.15
N GLU A 362 6.17 9.15 -8.23
CA GLU A 362 6.53 9.70 -9.55
C GLU A 362 6.50 11.23 -9.57
N GLN A 363 5.54 11.84 -8.86
CA GLN A 363 5.43 13.29 -8.79
C GLN A 363 6.51 13.91 -7.89
N GLY A 364 6.86 13.25 -6.78
CA GLY A 364 7.82 13.75 -5.79
C GLY A 364 7.30 14.88 -4.89
N HIS A 365 8.20 15.44 -4.06
CA HIS A 365 7.98 16.63 -3.22
C HIS A 365 6.84 16.54 -2.20
N TYR A 366 6.50 15.34 -1.73
CA TYR A 366 5.56 15.14 -0.62
C TYR A 366 6.27 15.12 0.74
N ASP A 367 5.53 15.46 1.78
CA ASP A 367 5.85 15.00 3.12
C ASP A 367 5.50 13.51 3.20
N TRP A 368 6.51 12.66 3.21
CA TRP A 368 6.35 11.20 3.09
C TRP A 368 5.69 10.58 4.32
N GLY A 369 5.90 11.15 5.51
CA GLY A 369 5.22 10.72 6.73
C GLY A 369 3.72 11.02 6.68
N MET A 370 3.37 12.24 6.26
CA MET A 370 1.95 12.60 6.07
C MET A 370 1.30 11.78 4.98
N LEU A 371 1.98 11.59 3.84
CA LEU A 371 1.45 10.80 2.73
C LEU A 371 1.24 9.34 3.15
N ALA A 372 2.22 8.72 3.83
CA ALA A 372 2.14 7.35 4.32
C ALA A 372 0.94 7.15 5.26
N TYR A 373 0.73 8.09 6.21
CA TYR A 373 -0.44 8.07 7.05
C TYR A 373 -1.73 8.23 6.26
N CYS A 374 -1.80 9.25 5.39
CA CYS A 374 -3.02 9.54 4.63
C CYS A 374 -3.45 8.38 3.75
N VAL A 375 -2.57 7.87 2.90
CA VAL A 375 -2.94 6.81 1.95
C VAL A 375 -3.06 5.46 2.65
N GLY A 376 -2.19 5.13 3.61
CA GLY A 376 -2.23 3.88 4.35
C GLY A 376 -3.47 3.79 5.24
N PHE A 377 -3.63 4.71 6.18
CA PHE A 377 -4.76 4.69 7.12
C PHE A 377 -6.10 5.04 6.45
N GLY A 378 -6.10 5.95 5.45
CA GLY A 378 -7.30 6.36 4.71
C GLY A 378 -8.08 5.20 4.12
N GLY A 379 -7.39 4.18 3.62
CA GLY A 379 -8.00 2.95 3.10
C GLY A 379 -8.86 2.17 4.10
N SER A 380 -8.81 2.52 5.41
CA SER A 380 -9.62 1.86 6.44
C SER A 380 -11.07 2.37 6.51
N MET A 381 -11.35 3.55 5.94
CA MET A 381 -12.67 4.18 6.07
C MET A 381 -13.79 3.40 5.38
N ILE A 382 -13.46 2.63 4.32
CA ILE A 382 -14.37 1.73 3.62
C ILE A 382 -13.71 0.36 3.50
N TRP A 383 -14.47 -0.73 3.61
CA TRP A 383 -13.93 -2.10 3.69
C TRP A 383 -13.08 -2.52 2.48
N PHE A 384 -13.32 -1.96 1.28
CA PHE A 384 -12.56 -2.27 0.07
C PHE A 384 -11.47 -1.25 -0.28
N GLY A 385 -11.30 -0.21 0.53
CA GLY A 385 -10.28 0.83 0.33
C GLY A 385 -8.84 0.35 0.59
N SER A 386 -8.67 -0.82 1.21
CA SER A 386 -7.36 -1.44 1.40
C SER A 386 -7.43 -2.95 1.21
N SER A 387 -6.30 -3.54 0.83
CA SER A 387 -6.16 -4.99 0.70
C SER A 387 -6.43 -5.72 2.02
N ALA A 388 -6.09 -5.12 3.17
CA ALA A 388 -6.41 -5.65 4.51
C ALA A 388 -7.92 -5.72 4.75
N GLY A 389 -8.67 -4.69 4.37
CA GLY A 389 -10.13 -4.66 4.48
C GLY A 389 -10.81 -5.70 3.59
N VAL A 390 -10.34 -5.87 2.35
CA VAL A 390 -10.81 -6.92 1.45
C VAL A 390 -10.54 -8.32 2.02
N ALA A 391 -9.34 -8.54 2.56
CA ALA A 391 -8.94 -9.82 3.13
C ALA A 391 -9.79 -10.19 4.37
N ILE A 392 -9.95 -9.26 5.32
CA ILE A 392 -10.69 -9.53 6.56
C ILE A 392 -12.18 -9.77 6.28
N THR A 393 -12.78 -9.08 5.30
CA THR A 393 -14.19 -9.29 4.94
C THR A 393 -14.46 -10.62 4.23
N ASN A 394 -13.43 -11.38 3.85
CA ASN A 394 -13.59 -12.78 3.47
C ASN A 394 -13.89 -13.68 4.69
N LYS A 395 -13.37 -13.33 5.88
CA LYS A 395 -13.68 -14.01 7.15
C LYS A 395 -14.98 -13.47 7.78
N PHE A 396 -15.30 -12.19 7.55
CA PHE A 396 -16.46 -11.49 8.09
C PHE A 396 -17.33 -10.92 6.96
N PRO A 397 -18.11 -11.75 6.24
CA PRO A 397 -18.89 -11.32 5.09
C PRO A 397 -19.90 -10.20 5.38
N GLU A 398 -20.36 -10.09 6.62
CA GLU A 398 -21.26 -9.03 7.12
C GLU A 398 -20.62 -7.63 7.03
N GLY A 399 -19.29 -7.56 7.06
CA GLY A 399 -18.54 -6.31 6.90
C GLY A 399 -18.56 -5.73 5.47
N ARG A 400 -19.04 -6.46 4.46
CA ARG A 400 -19.08 -6.00 3.06
C ARG A 400 -20.14 -4.96 2.75
N ASN A 401 -20.94 -4.56 3.74
CA ASN A 401 -21.93 -3.51 3.56
C ASN A 401 -21.31 -2.14 3.87
N VAL A 402 -21.11 -1.31 2.84
CA VAL A 402 -20.47 0.01 2.95
C VAL A 402 -21.19 0.91 3.96
N LEU A 403 -22.54 0.97 3.88
CA LEU A 403 -23.31 1.84 4.78
C LEU A 403 -23.19 1.42 6.24
N LEU A 404 -23.22 0.11 6.52
CA LEU A 404 -23.04 -0.42 7.87
C LEU A 404 -21.59 -0.23 8.34
N TRP A 405 -20.61 -0.40 7.45
CA TRP A 405 -19.20 -0.16 7.76
C TRP A 405 -18.96 1.29 8.18
N VAL A 406 -19.38 2.26 7.36
CA VAL A 406 -19.23 3.69 7.67
C VAL A 406 -20.02 4.09 8.89
N LYS A 407 -21.28 3.62 9.02
CA LYS A 407 -22.13 3.94 10.18
C LYS A 407 -21.53 3.46 11.49
N ASN A 408 -21.01 2.23 11.54
CA ASN A 408 -20.44 1.65 12.78
C ASN A 408 -18.96 2.01 12.96
N GLY A 409 -18.24 2.27 11.87
CA GLY A 409 -16.83 2.68 11.84
C GLY A 409 -16.58 4.18 11.76
N TRP A 410 -17.59 5.04 12.01
CA TRP A 410 -17.47 6.51 11.93
C TRP A 410 -16.25 7.07 12.69
N HIS A 411 -15.89 6.42 13.80
CA HIS A 411 -14.75 6.81 14.63
C HIS A 411 -13.42 6.71 13.89
N ILE A 412 -13.31 5.92 12.81
CA ILE A 412 -12.13 5.80 11.98
C ILE A 412 -11.93 7.10 11.17
N ILE A 413 -13.01 7.64 10.60
CA ILE A 413 -12.97 8.91 9.85
C ILE A 413 -12.56 10.06 10.78
N VAL A 414 -13.15 10.10 11.98
CA VAL A 414 -12.77 11.10 13.00
C VAL A 414 -11.31 10.94 13.42
N ALA A 415 -10.87 9.70 13.64
CA ALA A 415 -9.48 9.40 13.98
C ALA A 415 -8.50 9.81 12.87
N TYR A 416 -8.88 9.60 11.59
CA TYR A 416 -8.10 10.05 10.44
C TYR A 416 -7.86 11.56 10.48
N ILE A 417 -8.95 12.33 10.62
CA ILE A 417 -8.88 13.80 10.63
C ILE A 417 -8.04 14.29 11.82
N ILE A 418 -8.33 13.81 13.03
CA ILE A 418 -7.61 14.25 14.23
C ILE A 418 -6.14 13.85 14.18
N GLY A 419 -5.85 12.60 13.75
CA GLY A 419 -4.47 12.11 13.60
C GLY A 419 -3.68 12.94 12.59
N PHE A 420 -4.27 13.25 11.42
CA PHE A 420 -3.64 14.11 10.42
C PHE A 420 -3.29 15.49 10.99
N PHE A 421 -4.26 16.16 11.60
CA PHE A 421 -3.99 17.48 12.16
C PHE A 421 -3.06 17.45 13.39
N ALA A 422 -3.03 16.36 14.16
CA ALA A 422 -2.04 16.19 15.21
C ALA A 422 -0.62 16.14 14.63
N LEU A 423 -0.41 15.39 13.54
CA LEU A 423 0.88 15.34 12.86
C LEU A 423 1.23 16.71 12.23
N PHE A 424 0.26 17.32 11.53
CA PHE A 424 0.47 18.62 10.87
C PHE A 424 0.80 19.74 11.86
N LEU A 425 0.16 19.78 13.03
CA LEU A 425 0.41 20.80 14.04
C LEU A 425 1.69 20.57 14.84
N THR A 426 2.18 19.33 14.90
CA THR A 426 3.41 18.99 15.67
C THR A 426 4.67 19.09 14.84
N LEU A 427 4.64 18.59 13.59
CA LEU A 427 5.82 18.53 12.71
C LEU A 427 5.73 19.53 11.53
N GLY A 428 4.55 20.04 11.20
CA GLY A 428 4.36 20.90 10.03
C GLY A 428 4.28 20.09 8.73
N TRP A 429 4.38 20.77 7.59
CA TRP A 429 4.52 20.16 6.26
C TRP A 429 5.98 20.25 5.84
N GLU A 430 6.68 19.11 5.82
CA GLU A 430 8.10 19.02 5.50
C GLU A 430 8.32 18.14 4.25
N PRO A 431 8.11 18.69 3.03
CA PRO A 431 8.30 17.95 1.81
C PRO A 431 9.77 17.59 1.61
N ALA A 432 10.02 16.37 1.15
CA ALA A 432 11.34 15.87 0.84
C ALA A 432 11.37 15.16 -0.51
N ASP A 433 12.49 15.23 -1.20
CA ASP A 433 12.69 14.47 -2.42
C ASP A 433 12.89 13.00 -2.08
N ASN A 434 12.28 12.11 -2.85
CA ASN A 434 12.46 10.66 -2.75
C ASN A 434 13.72 10.19 -3.47
N LYS A 435 14.17 10.93 -4.46
CA LYS A 435 15.43 10.71 -5.19
C LYS A 435 16.25 11.99 -5.03
N GLU A 436 17.50 11.89 -4.56
CA GLU A 436 18.47 12.92 -4.94
C GLU A 436 18.35 12.99 -6.46
N HIS A 437 17.92 14.12 -6.98
CA HIS A 437 17.82 14.33 -8.42
C HIS A 437 19.21 14.03 -8.99
N LYS A 438 19.42 12.81 -9.48
CA LYS A 438 20.53 12.53 -10.37
C LYS A 438 20.30 13.48 -11.52
N ILE A 439 21.07 14.57 -11.55
CA ILE A 439 21.20 15.39 -12.74
C ILE A 439 21.61 14.38 -13.81
N ILE A 440 20.64 13.93 -14.60
CA ILE A 440 20.94 13.18 -15.82
C ILE A 440 21.68 14.22 -16.65
N ASN A 441 23.02 14.16 -16.58
CA ASN A 441 23.86 14.86 -17.55
C ASN A 441 23.50 14.22 -18.90
N CYS A 442 22.50 14.79 -19.53
CA CYS A 442 22.10 14.38 -20.86
C CYS A 442 23.28 14.70 -21.79
N PRO A 443 23.99 13.70 -22.31
CA PRO A 443 25.18 13.96 -23.14
C PRO A 443 24.83 14.45 -24.55
N VAL A 444 23.55 14.74 -24.82
CA VAL A 444 23.09 15.21 -26.15
C VAL A 444 22.89 16.71 -26.10
N PRO A 445 23.59 17.49 -26.96
CA PRO A 445 23.35 18.92 -27.13
C PRO A 445 21.92 19.14 -27.67
N GLY A 446 21.06 19.77 -26.85
CA GLY A 446 19.69 20.11 -27.27
C GLY A 446 18.58 19.47 -26.40
N CYS A 447 18.90 18.77 -25.30
CA CYS A 447 17.92 18.26 -24.35
C CYS A 447 17.16 19.41 -23.66
N PRO A 448 15.81 19.47 -23.70
CA PRO A 448 15.02 20.58 -23.15
C PRO A 448 15.14 20.76 -21.63
N MET A 449 15.79 19.82 -20.93
CA MET A 449 15.98 19.83 -19.48
C MET A 449 17.36 20.37 -19.01
N ALA A 450 18.26 20.75 -19.93
CA ALA A 450 19.64 21.10 -19.61
C ALA A 450 19.82 22.44 -18.87
N ASN A 451 18.79 23.27 -18.64
CA ASN A 451 18.94 24.60 -18.03
C ASN A 451 17.69 25.09 -17.28
N LYS A 452 17.08 24.29 -16.43
CA LYS A 452 16.21 24.88 -15.39
C LYS A 452 17.01 25.06 -14.11
N PRO A 453 17.31 26.32 -13.69
CA PRO A 453 17.94 26.53 -12.39
C PRO A 453 16.98 26.04 -11.31
N VAL A 454 17.49 25.21 -10.40
CA VAL A 454 16.81 24.87 -9.15
C VAL A 454 16.49 26.19 -8.45
N ALA A 455 15.24 26.61 -8.47
CA ALA A 455 14.79 27.71 -7.64
C ALA A 455 15.02 27.27 -6.18
N LYS A 456 16.04 27.85 -5.53
CA LYS A 456 16.16 27.83 -4.08
C LYS A 456 14.87 28.47 -3.56
N VAL A 457 13.94 27.65 -3.11
CA VAL A 457 12.86 28.10 -2.29
C VAL A 457 13.50 28.50 -0.96
N GLN A 458 13.82 29.80 -0.85
CA GLN A 458 14.14 30.38 0.46
C GLN A 458 12.92 30.12 1.34
N ALA A 459 13.16 29.42 2.45
CA ALA A 459 12.23 29.36 3.54
C ALA A 459 11.95 30.80 4.00
N VAL A 460 10.85 31.36 3.56
CA VAL A 460 10.33 32.62 4.10
C VAL A 460 9.83 32.28 5.49
N SER A 461 10.59 32.71 6.47
CA SER A 461 10.22 32.64 7.88
C SER A 461 8.86 33.30 8.07
N TYR A 462 7.86 32.53 8.50
CA TYR A 462 6.52 33.02 8.86
C TYR A 462 6.52 34.07 10.00
N LEU A 463 7.68 34.42 10.55
CA LEU A 463 7.86 35.48 11.56
C LEU A 463 7.91 36.92 11.00
N GLU A 464 8.00 37.10 9.68
CA GLU A 464 7.98 38.41 9.06
C GLU A 464 6.57 38.86 8.64
N LEU A 465 5.59 37.96 8.56
CA LEU A 465 4.19 38.31 8.19
C LEU A 465 3.30 38.76 9.38
N LEU A 466 3.84 38.84 10.56
CA LEU A 466 3.13 39.35 11.77
C LEU A 466 3.65 40.69 12.23
N LYS A 467 4.36 41.45 11.39
CA LYS A 467 4.91 42.76 11.74
C LYS A 467 4.39 43.95 10.89
N ASP A 468 3.30 43.75 10.14
CA ASP A 468 2.55 44.87 9.54
C ASP A 468 1.08 44.79 9.93
#